data_ed016c14e451ff6746e02e58c644c226
#
_entry.id   ed016c14e451ff6746e02e58c644c226
#
_cell.length_a   1.000
_cell.length_b   1.000
_cell.length_c   1.000
_cell.angle_alpha   90.00
_cell.angle_beta   90.00
_cell.angle_gamma   90.00
#
_symmetry.space_group_name_H-M   'P 1'
#
loop_
_entity.id
_entity.type
_entity.pdbx_description
1 polymer ?
#
loop_
_entity_poly.entity_id
_entity_poly.type
_entity_poly.pdbx_seq_one_letter_code
_entity_poly.pdbx_strand_id
1 'polypeptide(L)'
;MSALSLLPTSPSRRAAACGVIALLLLSACSSPHPPPFQREEFQVNETFSRSFEANEAQTCEAARRALLSQGYVVTIANADLVNARKSFQPAPENHVEIEFRVVCTAQRKGSKPTLAFVSALQDRYALKKGSNSASVGVGVIGSVSLPFSSTDDSLVKVASETVTSANFYDRFFKLIGNYLVSDQEPVAAAPLGLPPPVPAASAPAPAAAPAAGSASEPR
;
A
#
# COMPACT_ATOMS: atom_id res chain seq x y z
N MET A 1 32.83 -11.40 -55.71
CA MET A 1 32.46 -10.12 -56.34
C MET A 1 31.11 -10.34 -57.01
N SER A 2 30.01 -10.09 -56.32
CA SER A 2 28.64 -10.29 -56.85
C SER A 2 28.02 -8.92 -57.04
N ALA A 3 27.84 -8.55 -58.32
CA ALA A 3 27.21 -7.30 -58.73
C ALA A 3 25.70 -7.36 -58.47
N LEU A 4 25.22 -6.50 -57.58
CA LEU A 4 23.79 -6.29 -57.34
C LEU A 4 23.24 -5.44 -58.49
N SER A 5 22.55 -6.07 -59.47
CA SER A 5 21.87 -5.37 -60.53
C SER A 5 20.68 -4.57 -60.02
N LEU A 6 20.83 -3.26 -59.98
CA LEU A 6 19.75 -2.31 -59.74
C LEU A 6 18.84 -2.24 -60.98
N LEU A 7 17.70 -2.93 -60.92
CA LEU A 7 16.64 -2.77 -61.91
C LEU A 7 16.01 -1.36 -61.78
N PRO A 8 15.79 -0.62 -62.86
CA PRO A 8 15.13 0.66 -62.90
C PRO A 8 13.64 0.48 -62.55
N THR A 9 13.21 0.86 -61.36
CA THR A 9 11.81 0.82 -60.99
C THR A 9 11.08 2.02 -61.58
N SER A 10 10.04 1.77 -62.38
CA SER A 10 9.20 2.80 -63.00
C SER A 10 8.53 3.70 -61.94
N PRO A 11 8.31 4.99 -62.24
CA PRO A 11 7.76 5.94 -61.28
C PRO A 11 6.38 5.55 -60.73
N SER A 12 5.57 4.82 -61.51
CA SER A 12 4.27 4.31 -61.10
C SER A 12 4.36 3.24 -59.98
N ARG A 13 5.38 2.38 -60.02
CA ARG A 13 5.60 1.37 -58.95
C ARG A 13 6.07 2.00 -57.63
N ARG A 14 6.83 3.08 -57.70
CA ARG A 14 7.27 3.81 -56.50
C ARG A 14 6.10 4.54 -55.84
N ALA A 15 5.19 5.13 -56.59
CA ALA A 15 3.99 5.76 -56.09
C ALA A 15 3.03 4.75 -55.40
N ALA A 16 2.86 3.57 -56.00
CA ALA A 16 2.06 2.50 -55.43
C ALA A 16 2.68 1.93 -54.14
N ALA A 17 4.00 1.77 -54.10
CA ALA A 17 4.69 1.29 -52.89
C ALA A 17 4.59 2.29 -51.71
N CYS A 18 4.73 3.59 -51.96
CA CYS A 18 4.54 4.64 -50.94
C CYS A 18 3.11 4.68 -50.41
N GLY A 19 2.10 4.48 -51.25
CA GLY A 19 0.69 4.41 -50.87
C GLY A 19 0.39 3.24 -49.93
N VAL A 20 0.94 2.06 -50.22
CA VAL A 20 0.76 0.87 -49.38
C VAL A 20 1.45 1.03 -48.02
N ILE A 21 2.66 1.60 -47.99
CA ILE A 21 3.37 1.87 -46.71
C ILE A 21 2.63 2.89 -45.90
N ALA A 22 2.08 3.94 -46.50
CA ALA A 22 1.28 4.94 -45.79
C ALA A 22 -0.01 4.34 -45.19
N LEU A 23 -0.70 3.44 -45.91
CA LEU A 23 -1.87 2.73 -45.40
C LEU A 23 -1.54 1.79 -44.22
N LEU A 24 -0.38 1.12 -44.27
CA LEU A 24 0.08 0.22 -43.20
C LEU A 24 0.47 0.98 -41.92
N LEU A 25 0.96 2.22 -42.06
CA LEU A 25 1.31 3.06 -40.90
C LEU A 25 0.08 3.67 -40.20
N LEU A 26 -1.05 3.85 -40.88
CA LEU A 26 -2.29 4.34 -40.28
C LEU A 26 -3.02 3.28 -39.44
N SER A 27 -2.77 2.00 -39.65
CA SER A 27 -3.43 0.92 -38.89
C SER A 27 -2.78 0.62 -37.52
N ALA A 28 -1.62 1.22 -37.22
CA ALA A 28 -0.86 0.95 -35.96
C ALA A 28 -1.35 1.68 -34.70
N CYS A 29 -2.35 2.55 -34.80
CA CYS A 29 -2.79 3.39 -33.65
C CYS A 29 -4.06 2.93 -32.95
N SER A 30 -4.56 1.71 -33.14
CA SER A 30 -5.64 1.19 -32.34
C SER A 30 -5.11 0.55 -31.06
N SER A 31 -4.90 1.32 -30.00
CA SER A 31 -4.72 0.77 -28.68
C SER A 31 -6.00 0.04 -28.28
N PRO A 32 -5.97 -1.27 -27.95
CA PRO A 32 -7.15 -1.94 -27.45
C PRO A 32 -7.54 -1.29 -26.13
N HIS A 33 -8.65 -0.54 -26.11
CA HIS A 33 -9.27 -0.11 -24.87
C HIS A 33 -9.81 -1.36 -24.20
N PRO A 34 -9.41 -1.67 -22.94
CA PRO A 34 -10.04 -2.73 -22.20
C PRO A 34 -11.54 -2.40 -22.08
N PRO A 35 -12.42 -3.41 -22.16
CA PRO A 35 -13.85 -3.18 -22.04
C PRO A 35 -14.12 -2.51 -20.68
N PRO A 36 -15.02 -1.53 -20.59
CA PRO A 36 -15.28 -0.73 -19.38
C PRO A 36 -15.84 -1.56 -18.21
N PHE A 37 -16.20 -2.80 -18.46
CA PHE A 37 -16.67 -3.73 -17.46
C PHE A 37 -16.28 -5.16 -17.83
N GLN A 38 -15.45 -5.80 -16.99
CA GLN A 38 -15.21 -7.24 -17.06
C GLN A 38 -16.35 -7.94 -16.31
N ARG A 39 -17.04 -8.85 -17.02
CA ARG A 39 -18.09 -9.66 -16.39
C ARG A 39 -17.44 -10.52 -15.31
N GLU A 40 -18.00 -10.47 -14.09
CA GLU A 40 -17.59 -11.33 -13.00
C GLU A 40 -17.81 -12.80 -13.35
N GLU A 41 -16.76 -13.58 -13.35
CA GLU A 41 -16.79 -15.03 -13.50
C GLU A 41 -16.48 -15.66 -12.14
N PHE A 42 -17.50 -16.20 -11.47
CA PHE A 42 -17.34 -16.87 -10.18
C PHE A 42 -16.71 -18.25 -10.38
N GLN A 43 -15.39 -18.27 -10.48
CA GLN A 43 -14.60 -19.49 -10.58
C GLN A 43 -13.87 -19.76 -9.27
N VAL A 44 -13.72 -21.05 -8.94
CA VAL A 44 -12.88 -21.47 -7.80
C VAL A 44 -11.43 -21.25 -8.20
N ASN A 45 -10.82 -20.20 -7.65
CA ASN A 45 -9.40 -19.94 -7.82
C ASN A 45 -8.77 -19.60 -6.45
N GLU A 46 -7.48 -19.87 -6.30
CA GLU A 46 -6.74 -19.64 -5.07
C GLU A 46 -6.04 -18.26 -5.04
N THR A 47 -6.36 -17.38 -5.99
CA THR A 47 -5.70 -16.07 -6.09
C THR A 47 -5.90 -15.24 -4.82
N PHE A 48 -7.11 -15.24 -4.28
CA PHE A 48 -7.49 -14.39 -3.15
C PHE A 48 -7.55 -15.13 -1.82
N SER A 49 -7.20 -16.42 -1.78
CA SER A 49 -7.26 -17.22 -0.57
C SER A 49 -6.13 -18.23 -0.47
N ARG A 50 -5.68 -18.52 0.76
CA ARG A 50 -4.67 -19.55 1.05
C ARG A 50 -4.91 -20.18 2.40
N SER A 51 -4.69 -21.52 2.48
CA SER A 51 -4.76 -22.26 3.71
C SER A 51 -3.41 -22.26 4.45
N PHE A 52 -3.46 -22.13 5.78
CA PHE A 52 -2.28 -22.15 6.66
C PHE A 52 -2.51 -23.09 7.84
N GLU A 53 -1.49 -23.88 8.19
CA GLU A 53 -1.49 -24.82 9.32
C GLU A 53 -1.31 -24.11 10.68
N ALA A 54 -2.12 -23.06 10.90
CA ALA A 54 -2.13 -22.23 12.08
C ALA A 54 -3.59 -21.91 12.46
N ASN A 55 -3.83 -21.40 13.66
CA ASN A 55 -5.16 -20.91 14.03
C ASN A 55 -5.42 -19.49 13.47
N GLU A 56 -6.66 -19.02 13.57
CA GLU A 56 -7.11 -17.71 13.04
C GLU A 56 -6.24 -16.58 13.57
N ALA A 57 -6.06 -16.51 14.89
CA ALA A 57 -5.31 -15.44 15.53
C ALA A 57 -3.82 -15.43 15.12
N GLN A 58 -3.19 -16.61 15.03
CA GLN A 58 -1.81 -16.73 14.56
C GLN A 58 -1.67 -16.32 13.10
N THR A 59 -2.61 -16.74 12.24
CA THR A 59 -2.58 -16.42 10.82
C THR A 59 -2.77 -14.91 10.59
N CYS A 60 -3.74 -14.29 11.27
CA CYS A 60 -3.95 -12.85 11.16
C CYS A 60 -2.83 -12.03 11.80
N GLU A 61 -2.21 -12.50 12.90
CA GLU A 61 -1.03 -11.86 13.47
C GLU A 61 0.18 -11.91 12.51
N ALA A 62 0.41 -13.05 11.85
CA ALA A 62 1.44 -13.18 10.82
C ALA A 62 1.16 -12.24 9.63
N ALA A 63 -0.11 -12.13 9.20
CA ALA A 63 -0.51 -11.19 8.15
C ALA A 63 -0.28 -9.72 8.57
N ARG A 64 -0.58 -9.37 9.82
CA ARG A 64 -0.31 -8.04 10.38
C ARG A 64 1.18 -7.71 10.33
N ARG A 65 2.05 -8.63 10.77
CA ARG A 65 3.51 -8.46 10.73
C ARG A 65 4.03 -8.37 9.29
N ALA A 66 3.47 -9.18 8.39
CA ALA A 66 3.79 -9.12 6.96
C ALA A 66 3.50 -7.72 6.39
N LEU A 67 2.33 -7.14 6.67
CA LEU A 67 1.97 -5.80 6.22
C LEU A 67 2.86 -4.72 6.84
N LEU A 68 3.12 -4.79 8.15
CA LEU A 68 4.02 -3.86 8.84
C LEU A 68 5.42 -3.89 8.25
N SER A 69 5.97 -5.08 7.94
CA SER A 69 7.31 -5.24 7.34
C SER A 69 7.43 -4.60 5.96
N GLN A 70 6.32 -4.45 5.25
CA GLN A 70 6.25 -3.76 3.95
C GLN A 70 5.92 -2.27 4.07
N GLY A 71 5.83 -1.73 5.30
CA GLY A 71 5.57 -0.32 5.56
C GLY A 71 4.10 0.07 5.39
N TYR A 72 3.17 -0.87 5.54
CA TYR A 72 1.74 -0.56 5.64
C TYR A 72 1.40 -0.04 7.03
N VAL A 73 0.49 0.91 7.10
CA VAL A 73 -0.11 1.39 8.35
C VAL A 73 -1.33 0.54 8.65
N VAL A 74 -1.29 -0.22 9.73
CA VAL A 74 -2.40 -1.07 10.17
C VAL A 74 -3.47 -0.19 10.80
N THR A 75 -4.71 -0.29 10.31
CA THR A 75 -5.87 0.47 10.78
C THR A 75 -6.80 -0.35 11.65
N ILE A 76 -6.90 -1.66 11.38
CA ILE A 76 -7.67 -2.62 12.19
C ILE A 76 -6.80 -3.87 12.38
N ALA A 77 -6.75 -4.38 13.61
CA ALA A 77 -6.06 -5.63 13.94
C ALA A 77 -6.86 -6.40 14.99
N ASN A 78 -7.65 -7.36 14.53
CA ASN A 78 -8.40 -8.30 15.37
C ASN A 78 -7.84 -9.72 15.18
N ALA A 79 -8.34 -10.67 15.94
CA ALA A 79 -7.91 -12.07 15.83
C ALA A 79 -8.25 -12.70 14.45
N ASP A 80 -9.26 -12.19 13.77
CA ASP A 80 -9.83 -12.71 12.53
C ASP A 80 -9.79 -11.72 11.36
N LEU A 81 -9.43 -10.45 11.61
CA LEU A 81 -9.46 -9.38 10.61
C LEU A 81 -8.28 -8.44 10.78
N VAL A 82 -7.58 -8.17 9.68
CA VAL A 82 -6.55 -7.14 9.59
C VAL A 82 -6.83 -6.23 8.40
N ASN A 83 -6.92 -4.92 8.64
CA ASN A 83 -6.94 -3.90 7.59
C ASN A 83 -5.67 -3.05 7.69
N ALA A 84 -5.09 -2.75 6.55
CA ALA A 84 -3.90 -1.89 6.47
C ALA A 84 -3.87 -1.13 5.16
N ARG A 85 -3.28 0.05 5.16
CA ARG A 85 -3.16 0.92 3.99
C ARG A 85 -1.75 1.45 3.84
N LYS A 86 -1.39 1.74 2.59
CA LYS A 86 -0.13 2.39 2.25
C LYS A 86 -0.32 3.32 1.07
N SER A 87 0.15 4.55 1.22
CA SER A 87 0.09 5.57 0.18
C SER A 87 1.40 5.63 -0.60
N PHE A 88 1.28 5.89 -1.90
CA PHE A 88 2.39 6.01 -2.84
C PHE A 88 2.21 7.26 -3.67
N GLN A 89 3.31 7.87 -4.09
CA GLN A 89 3.31 8.98 -5.03
C GLN A 89 4.26 8.67 -6.19
N PRO A 90 3.82 7.90 -7.19
CA PRO A 90 4.66 7.51 -8.31
C PRO A 90 5.06 8.69 -9.22
N ALA A 91 4.28 9.78 -9.20
CA ALA A 91 4.54 11.02 -9.93
C ALA A 91 3.97 12.22 -9.16
N PRO A 92 4.42 13.46 -9.42
CA PRO A 92 4.05 14.65 -8.62
C PRO A 92 2.55 14.89 -8.43
N GLU A 93 1.72 14.56 -9.40
CA GLU A 93 0.25 14.76 -9.32
C GLU A 93 -0.54 13.46 -9.23
N ASN A 94 0.16 12.32 -9.08
CA ASN A 94 -0.45 10.99 -9.06
C ASN A 94 -0.28 10.37 -7.67
N HIS A 95 -1.34 10.34 -6.88
CA HIS A 95 -1.37 9.73 -5.57
C HIS A 95 -2.13 8.39 -5.65
N VAL A 96 -1.55 7.36 -5.11
CA VAL A 96 -2.12 6.00 -5.09
C VAL A 96 -2.13 5.52 -3.66
N GLU A 97 -3.24 4.93 -3.23
CA GLU A 97 -3.35 4.22 -1.96
C GLU A 97 -3.72 2.77 -2.22
N ILE A 98 -3.05 1.85 -1.54
CA ILE A 98 -3.43 0.43 -1.53
C ILE A 98 -3.94 0.11 -0.13
N GLU A 99 -5.19 -0.36 -0.06
CA GLU A 99 -5.81 -0.87 1.15
C GLU A 99 -5.89 -2.39 1.08
N PHE A 100 -5.30 -3.06 2.09
CA PHE A 100 -5.41 -4.48 2.31
C PHE A 100 -6.50 -4.80 3.30
N ARG A 101 -7.26 -5.85 3.00
CA ARG A 101 -8.18 -6.50 3.93
C ARG A 101 -7.85 -7.99 3.97
N VAL A 102 -7.49 -8.48 5.14
CA VAL A 102 -7.20 -9.89 5.41
C VAL A 102 -8.21 -10.41 6.39
N VAL A 103 -8.91 -11.49 6.02
CA VAL A 103 -9.87 -12.19 6.88
C VAL A 103 -9.37 -13.61 7.10
N CYS A 104 -9.20 -14.01 8.36
CA CYS A 104 -8.73 -15.34 8.74
C CYS A 104 -9.91 -16.13 9.31
N THR A 105 -10.24 -17.25 8.66
CA THR A 105 -11.38 -18.07 9.04
C THR A 105 -10.96 -19.51 9.21
N ALA A 106 -11.19 -20.11 10.38
CA ALA A 106 -10.97 -21.53 10.58
C ALA A 106 -11.94 -22.35 9.71
N GLN A 107 -11.45 -23.40 9.09
CA GLN A 107 -12.33 -24.32 8.34
C GLN A 107 -13.34 -25.04 9.26
N ARG A 108 -12.97 -25.20 10.54
CA ARG A 108 -13.86 -25.65 11.62
C ARG A 108 -13.58 -24.79 12.85
N LYS A 109 -14.63 -24.38 13.58
CA LYS A 109 -14.51 -23.51 14.73
C LYS A 109 -13.42 -23.98 15.71
N GLY A 110 -12.38 -23.13 15.87
CA GLY A 110 -11.26 -23.38 16.79
C GLY A 110 -10.24 -24.40 16.33
N SER A 111 -10.24 -24.83 15.04
CA SER A 111 -9.31 -25.84 14.52
C SER A 111 -8.36 -25.26 13.46
N LYS A 112 -7.25 -25.98 13.25
CA LYS A 112 -6.38 -25.83 12.08
C LYS A 112 -6.91 -26.74 10.95
N PRO A 113 -6.72 -26.42 9.65
CA PRO A 113 -6.09 -25.19 9.13
C PRO A 113 -7.03 -23.99 9.10
N THR A 114 -6.44 -22.79 9.00
CA THR A 114 -7.13 -21.54 8.77
C THR A 114 -7.04 -21.15 7.30
N LEU A 115 -8.14 -20.68 6.73
CA LEU A 115 -8.17 -20.07 5.40
C LEU A 115 -8.07 -18.55 5.55
N ALA A 116 -7.02 -17.97 4.96
CA ALA A 116 -6.86 -16.53 4.86
C ALA A 116 -7.41 -16.04 3.52
N PHE A 117 -8.40 -15.15 3.58
CA PHE A 117 -8.90 -14.41 2.42
C PHE A 117 -8.26 -13.04 2.40
N VAL A 118 -7.74 -12.64 1.24
CA VAL A 118 -7.06 -11.36 1.07
C VAL A 118 -7.65 -10.61 -0.10
N SER A 119 -8.01 -9.37 0.11
CA SER A 119 -8.31 -8.42 -0.96
C SER A 119 -7.45 -7.18 -0.83
N ALA A 120 -7.02 -6.63 -1.97
CA ALA A 120 -6.28 -5.38 -2.04
C ALA A 120 -7.00 -4.43 -3.00
N LEU A 121 -7.37 -3.26 -2.50
CA LEU A 121 -8.02 -2.20 -3.27
C LEU A 121 -7.00 -1.12 -3.57
N GLN A 122 -6.88 -0.74 -4.84
CA GLN A 122 -6.02 0.35 -5.28
C GLN A 122 -6.89 1.58 -5.62
N ASP A 123 -6.72 2.63 -4.83
CA ASP A 123 -7.35 3.92 -5.05
C ASP A 123 -6.37 4.89 -5.70
N ARG A 124 -6.85 5.64 -6.68
CA ARG A 124 -6.09 6.72 -7.32
C ARG A 124 -6.74 8.06 -6.99
N TYR A 125 -5.91 9.00 -6.60
CA TYR A 125 -6.33 10.37 -6.29
C TYR A 125 -5.62 11.33 -7.23
N ALA A 126 -6.36 12.33 -7.70
CA ALA A 126 -5.83 13.45 -8.47
C ALA A 126 -6.02 14.76 -7.71
N LEU A 127 -5.08 15.69 -7.89
CA LEU A 127 -5.19 17.03 -7.36
C LEU A 127 -6.19 17.81 -8.18
N LYS A 128 -7.31 18.20 -7.57
CA LYS A 128 -8.29 19.11 -8.18
C LYS A 128 -7.96 20.54 -7.77
N LYS A 129 -7.52 21.33 -8.74
CA LYS A 129 -7.34 22.78 -8.55
C LYS A 129 -8.71 23.45 -8.54
N GLY A 130 -9.07 24.04 -7.41
CA GLY A 130 -10.31 24.83 -7.29
C GLY A 130 -10.19 26.12 -8.10
N SER A 131 -10.91 26.24 -9.21
CA SER A 131 -11.07 27.53 -9.89
C SER A 131 -12.27 28.24 -9.29
N ASN A 132 -12.07 28.97 -8.22
CA ASN A 132 -13.09 29.89 -7.70
C ASN A 132 -13.01 31.19 -8.46
N SER A 133 -13.85 31.39 -9.48
CA SER A 133 -14.08 32.68 -10.11
C SER A 133 -15.22 33.38 -9.38
N ALA A 134 -14.90 34.38 -8.57
CA ALA A 134 -15.91 35.27 -8.02
C ALA A 134 -16.21 36.38 -9.04
N SER A 135 -17.39 36.38 -9.60
CA SER A 135 -17.88 37.49 -10.44
C SER A 135 -18.57 38.52 -9.54
N VAL A 136 -17.97 39.71 -9.42
CA VAL A 136 -18.60 40.86 -8.79
C VAL A 136 -19.34 41.64 -9.88
N GLY A 137 -20.65 41.54 -9.89
CA GLY A 137 -21.50 42.37 -10.75
C GLY A 137 -21.54 43.79 -10.21
N VAL A 138 -20.93 44.76 -10.93
CA VAL A 138 -21.16 46.20 -10.70
C VAL A 138 -22.23 46.60 -11.69
N GLY A 139 -23.40 46.95 -11.16
CA GLY A 139 -24.58 47.26 -11.97
C GLY A 139 -24.29 48.24 -13.10
N VAL A 140 -24.99 48.07 -14.23
CA VAL A 140 -25.13 48.89 -15.43
C VAL A 140 -23.92 48.99 -16.38
N ILE A 141 -22.67 48.72 -15.99
CA ILE A 141 -21.48 48.93 -16.85
C ILE A 141 -20.63 47.67 -17.10
N GLY A 142 -21.11 46.47 -16.78
CA GLY A 142 -20.39 45.22 -17.06
C GLY A 142 -19.88 44.50 -15.83
N SER A 143 -19.76 43.19 -15.94
CA SER A 143 -19.18 42.31 -14.90
C SER A 143 -17.69 42.15 -15.13
N VAL A 144 -16.87 42.42 -14.12
CA VAL A 144 -15.43 42.12 -14.12
C VAL A 144 -15.24 40.83 -13.32
N SER A 145 -14.81 39.77 -13.99
CA SER A 145 -14.43 38.52 -13.35
C SER A 145 -12.96 38.61 -12.94
N LEU A 146 -12.69 38.71 -11.66
CA LEU A 146 -11.34 38.61 -11.13
C LEU A 146 -11.08 37.14 -10.73
N PRO A 147 -10.07 36.47 -11.29
CA PRO A 147 -9.66 35.16 -10.82
C PRO A 147 -9.00 35.31 -9.45
N PHE A 148 -9.72 34.94 -8.40
CA PHE A 148 -9.13 34.75 -7.09
C PHE A 148 -8.59 33.33 -7.08
N SER A 149 -7.27 33.14 -7.10
CA SER A 149 -6.61 31.87 -6.83
C SER A 149 -6.65 31.61 -5.32
N SER A 150 -7.79 31.11 -4.82
CA SER A 150 -7.76 30.37 -3.56
C SER A 150 -7.15 29.01 -3.89
N THR A 151 -6.01 28.73 -3.31
CA THR A 151 -5.31 27.43 -3.42
C THR A 151 -6.02 26.38 -2.56
N ASP A 152 -7.29 26.12 -2.81
CA ASP A 152 -8.00 24.97 -2.25
C ASP A 152 -7.72 23.75 -3.14
N ASP A 153 -6.45 23.33 -3.15
CA ASP A 153 -6.05 22.10 -3.80
C ASP A 153 -6.59 20.92 -2.97
N SER A 154 -7.54 20.18 -3.51
CA SER A 154 -8.11 19.01 -2.84
C SER A 154 -7.77 17.73 -3.60
N LEU A 155 -7.34 16.69 -2.86
CA LEU A 155 -7.18 15.35 -3.39
C LEU A 155 -8.56 14.70 -3.54
N VAL A 156 -8.94 14.38 -4.77
CA VAL A 156 -10.19 13.68 -5.06
C VAL A 156 -9.89 12.27 -5.58
N LYS A 157 -10.64 11.28 -5.10
CA LYS A 157 -10.57 9.93 -5.60
C LYS A 157 -11.15 9.90 -7.02
N VAL A 158 -10.35 9.49 -7.99
CA VAL A 158 -10.72 9.45 -9.41
C VAL A 158 -10.91 8.05 -9.95
N ALA A 159 -10.33 7.04 -9.29
CA ALA A 159 -10.51 5.64 -9.63
C ALA A 159 -10.34 4.76 -8.39
N SER A 160 -10.98 3.59 -8.43
CA SER A 160 -10.86 2.54 -7.42
C SER A 160 -10.94 1.19 -8.14
N GLU A 161 -9.96 0.33 -7.96
CA GLU A 161 -9.93 -0.98 -8.60
C GLU A 161 -9.34 -2.04 -7.66
N THR A 162 -9.86 -3.27 -7.73
CA THR A 162 -9.27 -4.39 -7.01
C THR A 162 -8.02 -4.88 -7.73
N VAL A 163 -6.93 -5.09 -6.99
CA VAL A 163 -5.73 -5.73 -7.53
C VAL A 163 -6.04 -7.18 -7.85
N THR A 164 -5.87 -7.60 -9.11
CA THR A 164 -6.21 -8.95 -9.58
C THR A 164 -4.98 -9.81 -9.90
N SER A 165 -3.77 -9.28 -9.75
CA SER A 165 -2.52 -9.97 -10.05
C SER A 165 -2.27 -11.15 -9.10
N ALA A 166 -2.30 -12.39 -9.60
CA ALA A 166 -2.00 -13.58 -8.81
C ALA A 166 -0.61 -13.53 -8.17
N ASN A 167 0.41 -13.07 -8.91
CA ASN A 167 1.78 -12.92 -8.39
C ASN A 167 1.88 -11.95 -7.20
N PHE A 168 1.00 -10.96 -7.14
CA PHE A 168 0.95 -10.01 -6.03
C PHE A 168 0.51 -10.73 -4.75
N TYR A 169 -0.58 -11.50 -4.81
CA TYR A 169 -1.10 -12.26 -3.69
C TYR A 169 -0.18 -13.41 -3.28
N ASP A 170 0.41 -14.14 -4.24
CA ASP A 170 1.37 -15.21 -3.96
C ASP A 170 2.55 -14.74 -3.13
N ARG A 171 3.12 -13.58 -3.47
CA ARG A 171 4.21 -12.99 -2.67
C ARG A 171 3.77 -12.63 -1.27
N PHE A 172 2.56 -12.10 -1.13
CA PHE A 172 2.01 -11.76 0.18
C PHE A 172 1.74 -13.01 1.03
N PHE A 173 1.12 -14.05 0.45
CA PHE A 173 0.90 -15.32 1.15
C PHE A 173 2.21 -16.01 1.57
N LYS A 174 3.24 -15.97 0.73
CA LYS A 174 4.58 -16.47 1.10
C LYS A 174 5.13 -15.70 2.30
N LEU A 175 4.94 -14.40 2.34
CA LEU A 175 5.41 -13.56 3.44
C LEU A 175 4.68 -13.90 4.74
N ILE A 176 3.35 -14.13 4.71
CA ILE A 176 2.60 -14.64 5.87
C ILE A 176 3.18 -15.98 6.35
N GLY A 177 3.46 -16.92 5.43
CA GLY A 177 4.05 -18.20 5.76
C GLY A 177 5.39 -18.05 6.47
N ASN A 178 6.26 -17.15 6.03
CA ASN A 178 7.54 -16.90 6.66
C ASN A 178 7.39 -16.42 8.12
N TYR A 179 6.43 -15.54 8.39
CA TYR A 179 6.16 -15.07 9.77
C TYR A 179 5.55 -16.16 10.65
N LEU A 180 4.75 -17.06 10.08
CA LEU A 180 4.22 -18.23 10.82
C LEU A 180 5.33 -19.22 11.22
N VAL A 181 6.31 -19.46 10.34
CA VAL A 181 7.45 -20.35 10.63
C VAL A 181 8.33 -19.75 11.70
N SER A 182 8.64 -18.46 11.64
CA SER A 182 9.46 -17.79 12.65
C SER A 182 8.83 -17.77 14.05
N ASP A 183 7.50 -17.80 14.14
CA ASP A 183 6.79 -17.91 15.43
C ASP A 183 6.79 -19.34 16.00
N GLN A 184 7.05 -20.35 15.17
CA GLN A 184 7.12 -21.76 15.57
C GLN A 184 8.54 -22.20 15.96
N GLU A 185 9.56 -21.48 15.54
CA GLU A 185 10.92 -21.69 16.06
C GLU A 185 10.96 -21.19 17.51
N PRO A 186 11.19 -22.10 18.50
CA PRO A 186 11.43 -21.64 19.85
C PRO A 186 12.67 -20.75 19.75
N VAL A 187 12.52 -19.48 20.14
CA VAL A 187 13.68 -18.64 20.41
C VAL A 187 14.54 -19.45 21.38
N ALA A 188 15.58 -20.11 20.87
CA ALA A 188 16.62 -20.64 21.71
C ALA A 188 17.11 -19.41 22.49
N ALA A 189 16.64 -19.28 23.72
CA ALA A 189 17.06 -18.24 24.61
C ALA A 189 18.57 -18.38 24.68
N ALA A 190 19.26 -17.54 23.91
CA ALA A 190 20.68 -17.32 24.19
C ALA A 190 20.70 -16.99 25.69
N PRO A 191 21.43 -17.77 26.52
CA PRO A 191 21.50 -17.46 27.91
C PRO A 191 22.02 -16.02 27.98
N LEU A 192 21.15 -15.09 28.34
CA LEU A 192 21.56 -13.78 28.80
C LEU A 192 22.47 -14.10 29.95
N GLY A 193 23.79 -14.11 29.69
CA GLY A 193 24.80 -14.20 30.74
C GLY A 193 24.49 -13.06 31.68
N LEU A 194 23.81 -13.38 32.78
CA LEU A 194 23.73 -12.44 33.89
C LEU A 194 25.16 -12.01 34.19
N PRO A 195 25.47 -10.71 34.17
CA PRO A 195 26.76 -10.23 34.67
C PRO A 195 26.89 -10.78 36.10
N PRO A 196 28.13 -11.23 36.48
CA PRO A 196 28.34 -11.76 37.83
C PRO A 196 27.90 -10.73 38.87
N PRO A 197 27.30 -11.16 39.99
CA PRO A 197 26.84 -10.24 41.04
C PRO A 197 28.02 -9.38 41.48
N VAL A 198 27.90 -8.07 41.30
CA VAL A 198 28.85 -7.08 41.84
C VAL A 198 28.88 -7.27 43.35
N PRO A 199 30.07 -7.43 44.01
CA PRO A 199 30.15 -7.48 45.45
C PRO A 199 29.49 -6.24 46.06
N ALA A 200 28.54 -6.44 46.97
CA ALA A 200 27.88 -5.36 47.67
C ALA A 200 28.96 -4.48 48.37
N ALA A 201 29.17 -3.29 47.87
CA ALA A 201 29.94 -2.27 48.59
C ALA A 201 29.21 -1.97 49.90
N SER A 202 29.94 -2.19 50.99
CA SER A 202 29.51 -1.95 52.38
C SER A 202 28.91 -0.55 52.47
N ALA A 203 27.68 -0.47 52.94
CA ALA A 203 27.00 0.79 53.26
C ALA A 203 27.76 1.51 54.40
N PRO A 204 28.07 2.80 54.31
CA PRO A 204 28.55 3.57 55.44
C PRO A 204 27.43 3.78 56.47
N ALA A 205 27.80 3.63 57.76
CA ALA A 205 26.89 3.76 58.93
C ALA A 205 26.23 5.14 58.97
N PRO A 206 24.99 5.24 59.54
CA PRO A 206 24.30 6.50 59.65
C PRO A 206 24.93 7.36 60.74
N ALA A 207 25.34 8.59 60.40
CA ALA A 207 25.76 9.61 61.30
C ALA A 207 24.59 10.13 62.15
N ALA A 208 24.84 10.25 63.44
CA ALA A 208 23.89 10.66 64.47
C ALA A 208 23.27 12.05 64.21
N ALA A 209 22.00 12.17 64.51
CA ALA A 209 21.25 13.41 64.55
C ALA A 209 21.67 14.28 65.76
N PRO A 210 21.75 15.60 65.65
CA PRO A 210 21.67 16.49 66.79
C PRO A 210 20.24 16.93 67.09
N ALA A 211 20.00 17.00 68.39
CA ALA A 211 18.70 17.23 69.01
C ALA A 211 18.16 18.66 68.86
N ALA A 212 16.87 18.70 68.96
CA ALA A 212 15.95 19.70 69.48
C ALA A 212 16.42 21.15 69.74
N GLY A 213 15.67 22.05 69.14
CA GLY A 213 15.56 23.44 69.60
C GLY A 213 14.10 23.90 69.49
N SER A 214 13.44 23.97 70.68
CA SER A 214 12.15 24.62 70.92
C SER A 214 12.22 26.11 70.62
N ALA A 215 11.15 26.71 70.12
CA ALA A 215 10.49 27.89 70.75
C ALA A 215 9.56 28.57 69.69
N SER A 216 8.31 28.52 70.07
CA SER A 216 7.41 29.61 70.46
C SER A 216 6.80 30.46 69.39
N GLU A 217 5.48 30.28 69.25
CA GLU A 217 4.43 31.26 68.91
C GLU A 217 4.61 32.60 69.69
N PRO A 218 4.11 33.78 69.31
CA PRO A 218 2.68 34.00 69.04
C PRO A 218 2.32 35.13 68.07
N ARG A 219 1.01 35.13 67.78
CA ARG A 219 0.06 36.16 67.32
C ARG A 219 -0.10 36.30 65.79
#